data_6ed009a7aeb742e36e58b507c48c4692
#
_entry.id   6ed009a7aeb742e36e58b507c48c4692
#
_cell.length_a   1.000
_cell.length_b   1.000
_cell.length_c   1.000
_cell.angle_alpha   90.00
_cell.angle_beta   90.00
_cell.angle_gamma   90.00
#
_symmetry.space_group_name_H-M   'P 1'
#
loop_
_entity.id
_entity.type
_entity.pdbx_description
1 polymer ?
#
loop_
_entity_poly.entity_id
_entity_poly.type
_entity_poly.pdbx_seq_one_letter_code
_entity_poly.pdbx_strand_id
1 'polypeptide(L)'
;LGDVYKRQVVNYLKYTLNITGHQLDEILNKKSGLLGVSGVSSDKRDVEAAAAAGNPRAQLASDMLNYQIKKTIGSYIAAMGGVDAIVFTGGIGEHDADSRAKICHHMDWLGIRVDTDKNANAHKQNKDVVEITAWGAKVRTLVIETNEELMIARDTKEVPVSYTHLTLPTN
;
A
#
# COMPACT_ATOMS: atom_id res chain seq x y z
N LEU A 1 3.19 17.24 14.20
CA LEU A 1 4.64 17.19 14.49
C LEU A 1 5.42 16.44 13.40
N GLY A 2 4.96 15.29 12.91
CA GLY A 2 5.64 14.51 11.85
C GLY A 2 5.92 15.30 10.56
N ASP A 3 5.01 16.15 10.14
CA ASP A 3 5.17 16.94 8.90
C ASP A 3 6.17 18.09 9.05
N VAL A 4 6.36 18.64 10.25
CA VAL A 4 7.35 19.68 10.50
C VAL A 4 8.77 19.11 10.39
N TYR A 5 9.01 17.94 10.97
CA TYR A 5 10.32 17.27 10.86
C TYR A 5 10.64 16.85 9.43
N LYS A 6 9.66 16.36 8.67
CA LYS A 6 9.83 16.01 7.24
C LYS A 6 10.26 17.23 6.41
N ARG A 7 9.66 18.39 6.64
CA ARG A 7 10.05 19.65 5.96
C ARG A 7 11.46 20.09 6.31
N GLN A 8 11.88 19.95 7.57
CA GLN A 8 13.24 20.26 7.99
C GLN A 8 14.27 19.37 7.30
N VAL A 9 13.98 18.07 7.16
CA VAL A 9 14.86 17.12 6.44
C VAL A 9 15.05 17.53 4.98
N VAL A 10 13.99 17.95 4.29
CA VAL A 10 14.06 18.44 2.90
C VAL A 10 15.04 19.60 2.77
N ASN A 11 14.89 20.61 3.61
CA ASN A 11 15.80 21.77 3.61
C ASN A 11 17.22 21.38 4.00
N TYR A 12 17.38 20.56 5.03
CA TYR A 12 18.68 20.05 5.47
C TYR A 12 19.41 19.34 4.33
N LEU A 13 18.76 18.39 3.64
CA LEU A 13 19.34 17.66 2.51
C LEU A 13 19.74 18.59 1.38
N LYS A 14 18.88 19.55 1.03
CA LYS A 14 19.14 20.51 -0.02
C LYS A 14 20.41 21.34 0.26
N TYR A 15 20.52 21.85 1.48
CA TYR A 15 21.68 22.70 1.86
C TYR A 15 22.94 21.90 2.14
N THR A 16 22.83 20.75 2.82
CA THR A 16 23.99 19.93 3.20
C THR A 16 24.62 19.23 2.01
N LEU A 17 23.79 18.74 1.09
CA LEU A 17 24.24 18.04 -0.12
C LEU A 17 24.44 18.98 -1.31
N ASN A 18 24.09 20.25 -1.19
CA ASN A 18 24.15 21.25 -2.26
C ASN A 18 23.48 20.76 -3.56
N ILE A 19 22.28 20.16 -3.43
CA ILE A 19 21.54 19.58 -4.54
C ILE A 19 20.41 20.48 -5.01
N THR A 20 20.08 20.35 -6.30
CA THR A 20 18.93 21.04 -6.89
C THR A 20 17.60 20.47 -6.41
N GLY A 21 16.50 21.21 -6.62
CA GLY A 21 15.15 20.70 -6.33
C GLY A 21 14.83 19.41 -7.09
N HIS A 22 15.25 19.32 -8.37
CA HIS A 22 15.04 18.11 -9.18
C HIS A 22 15.82 16.89 -8.64
N GLN A 23 17.07 17.08 -8.22
CA GLN A 23 17.85 16.01 -7.60
C GLN A 23 17.26 15.54 -6.28
N LEU A 24 16.74 16.48 -5.47
CA LEU A 24 16.05 16.16 -4.24
C LEU A 24 14.76 15.36 -4.50
N ASP A 25 13.98 15.76 -5.49
CA ASP A 25 12.78 15.04 -5.91
C ASP A 25 13.10 13.59 -6.35
N GLU A 26 14.16 13.43 -7.14
CA GLU A 26 14.64 12.10 -7.55
C GLU A 26 15.06 11.23 -6.34
N ILE A 27 15.76 11.82 -5.36
CA ILE A 27 16.17 11.12 -4.15
C ILE A 27 14.94 10.68 -3.35
N LEU A 28 13.99 11.58 -3.12
CA LEU A 28 12.83 11.29 -2.28
C LEU A 28 11.85 10.31 -2.94
N ASN A 29 11.60 10.44 -4.25
CA ASN A 29 10.60 9.64 -4.94
C ASN A 29 11.14 8.34 -5.56
N LYS A 30 12.44 8.27 -5.90
CA LYS A 30 12.99 7.11 -6.61
C LYS A 30 14.09 6.36 -5.85
N LYS A 31 14.84 7.04 -4.95
CA LYS A 31 16.02 6.45 -4.29
C LYS A 31 15.84 6.27 -2.77
N SER A 32 14.69 6.63 -2.23
CA SER A 32 14.31 6.45 -0.83
C SER A 32 13.41 5.21 -0.64
N GLY A 33 12.71 5.14 0.48
CA GLY A 33 11.76 4.07 0.77
C GLY A 33 12.38 2.68 0.77
N LEU A 34 11.74 1.74 0.09
CA LEU A 34 12.20 0.35 0.02
C LEU A 34 13.62 0.24 -0.54
N LEU A 35 13.93 0.94 -1.63
CA LEU A 35 15.27 0.96 -2.21
C LEU A 35 16.29 1.54 -1.25
N GLY A 36 15.98 2.68 -0.61
CA GLY A 36 16.91 3.35 0.30
C GLY A 36 17.27 2.51 1.53
N VAL A 37 16.34 1.73 2.05
CA VAL A 37 16.56 0.86 3.20
C VAL A 37 17.17 -0.48 2.78
N SER A 38 16.60 -1.14 1.79
CA SER A 38 17.06 -2.47 1.34
C SER A 38 18.40 -2.43 0.60
N GLY A 39 18.61 -1.38 -0.18
CA GLY A 39 19.71 -1.31 -1.14
C GLY A 39 19.54 -2.27 -2.34
N VAL A 40 18.32 -2.82 -2.54
CA VAL A 40 18.05 -3.84 -3.57
C VAL A 40 17.17 -3.27 -4.68
N SER A 41 15.92 -2.91 -4.35
CA SER A 41 14.92 -2.47 -5.32
C SER A 41 13.87 -1.58 -4.67
N SER A 42 13.17 -0.80 -5.49
CA SER A 42 11.92 -0.12 -5.09
C SER A 42 10.70 -1.04 -5.21
N ASP A 43 10.81 -2.16 -5.92
CA ASP A 43 9.75 -3.17 -6.02
C ASP A 43 9.76 -4.08 -4.79
N LYS A 44 8.60 -4.18 -4.12
CA LYS A 44 8.44 -5.00 -2.93
C LYS A 44 8.75 -6.48 -3.18
N ARG A 45 8.42 -7.00 -4.35
CA ARG A 45 8.64 -8.41 -4.72
C ARG A 45 10.14 -8.76 -4.73
N ASP A 46 10.96 -7.88 -5.30
CA ASP A 46 12.43 -8.06 -5.31
C ASP A 46 13.00 -7.98 -3.90
N VAL A 47 12.48 -7.06 -3.09
CA VAL A 47 12.90 -6.90 -1.68
C VAL A 47 12.53 -8.15 -0.87
N GLU A 48 11.35 -8.72 -1.06
CA GLU A 48 10.93 -9.96 -0.38
C GLU A 48 11.75 -11.18 -0.84
N ALA A 49 12.03 -11.28 -2.14
CA ALA A 49 12.91 -12.33 -2.65
C ALA A 49 14.31 -12.24 -2.04
N ALA A 50 14.86 -11.04 -1.93
CA ALA A 50 16.16 -10.82 -1.28
C ALA A 50 16.13 -11.11 0.22
N ALA A 51 15.04 -10.76 0.93
CA ALA A 51 14.84 -11.08 2.33
C ALA A 51 14.78 -12.60 2.55
N ALA A 52 14.02 -13.32 1.72
CA ALA A 52 13.95 -14.77 1.74
C ALA A 52 15.31 -15.45 1.45
N ALA A 53 16.16 -14.80 0.66
CA ALA A 53 17.54 -15.22 0.43
C ALA A 53 18.52 -14.87 1.57
N GLY A 54 18.02 -14.29 2.68
CA GLY A 54 18.78 -13.98 3.88
C GLY A 54 19.40 -12.57 3.92
N ASN A 55 18.98 -11.65 3.04
CA ASN A 55 19.46 -10.26 3.10
C ASN A 55 18.78 -9.51 4.29
N PRO A 56 19.54 -9.12 5.34
CA PRO A 56 18.96 -8.52 6.53
C PRO A 56 18.40 -7.10 6.29
N ARG A 57 18.97 -6.35 5.34
CA ARG A 57 18.47 -5.02 4.99
C ARG A 57 17.15 -5.10 4.21
N ALA A 58 17.01 -6.08 3.35
CA ALA A 58 15.77 -6.34 2.64
C ALA A 58 14.66 -6.76 3.61
N GLN A 59 14.99 -7.63 4.59
CA GLN A 59 14.06 -8.00 5.67
C GLN A 59 13.63 -6.76 6.48
N LEU A 60 14.59 -5.93 6.88
CA LEU A 60 14.30 -4.68 7.59
C LEU A 60 13.37 -3.75 6.79
N ALA A 61 13.61 -3.61 5.48
CA ALA A 61 12.79 -2.76 4.61
C ALA A 61 11.33 -3.24 4.55
N SER A 62 11.13 -4.57 4.42
CA SER A 62 9.80 -5.18 4.43
C SER A 62 9.10 -4.99 5.78
N ASP A 63 9.81 -5.22 6.88
CA ASP A 63 9.26 -5.06 8.23
C ASP A 63 8.90 -3.59 8.53
N MET A 64 9.72 -2.63 8.10
CA MET A 64 9.43 -1.20 8.23
C MET A 64 8.17 -0.80 7.44
N LEU A 65 7.98 -1.33 6.24
CA LEU A 65 6.78 -1.07 5.44
C LEU A 65 5.53 -1.59 6.17
N ASN A 66 5.54 -2.85 6.59
CA ASN A 66 4.42 -3.48 7.29
C ASN A 66 4.12 -2.76 8.62
N TYR A 67 5.15 -2.36 9.35
CA TYR A 67 5.02 -1.58 10.59
C TYR A 67 4.39 -0.21 10.34
N GLN A 68 4.79 0.49 9.28
CA GLN A 68 4.22 1.80 8.94
C GLN A 68 2.74 1.70 8.55
N ILE A 69 2.36 0.68 7.78
CA ILE A 69 0.95 0.41 7.43
C ILE A 69 0.14 0.15 8.71
N LYS A 70 0.65 -0.71 9.60
CA LYS A 70 0.01 -0.99 10.88
C LYS A 70 -0.21 0.26 11.73
N LYS A 71 0.81 1.13 11.84
CA LYS A 71 0.69 2.42 12.56
C LYS A 71 -0.39 3.31 11.96
N THR A 72 -0.46 3.37 10.64
CA THR A 72 -1.45 4.18 9.92
C THR A 72 -2.86 3.64 10.18
N ILE A 73 -3.06 2.33 10.11
CA ILE A 73 -4.33 1.70 10.48
C ILE A 73 -4.72 2.06 11.92
N GLY A 74 -3.79 1.91 12.87
CA GLY A 74 -4.05 2.25 14.28
C GLY A 74 -4.42 3.72 14.47
N SER A 75 -3.79 4.63 13.75
CA SER A 75 -4.11 6.06 13.81
C SER A 75 -5.51 6.37 13.29
N TYR A 76 -5.94 5.71 12.20
CA TYR A 76 -7.29 5.86 11.67
C TYR A 76 -8.36 5.24 12.57
N ILE A 77 -8.09 4.07 13.16
CA ILE A 77 -8.99 3.46 14.15
C ILE A 77 -9.23 4.43 15.32
N ALA A 78 -8.16 5.04 15.82
CA ALA A 78 -8.27 6.04 16.91
C ALA A 78 -9.06 7.27 16.47
N ALA A 79 -8.81 7.80 15.26
CA ALA A 79 -9.52 8.97 14.75
C ALA A 79 -11.01 8.71 14.50
N MET A 80 -11.38 7.49 14.07
CA MET A 80 -12.77 7.09 13.84
C MET A 80 -13.52 6.65 15.11
N GLY A 81 -12.82 6.45 16.22
CA GLY A 81 -13.41 5.92 17.46
C GLY A 81 -13.69 4.41 17.41
N GLY A 82 -13.14 3.70 16.45
CA GLY A 82 -13.30 2.27 16.23
C GLY A 82 -13.36 1.92 14.75
N VAL A 83 -13.54 0.62 14.46
CA VAL A 83 -13.65 0.12 13.08
C VAL A 83 -14.48 -1.17 13.06
N ASP A 84 -15.30 -1.36 12.05
CA ASP A 84 -16.09 -2.59 11.85
C ASP A 84 -15.38 -3.58 10.92
N ALA A 85 -14.61 -3.06 9.96
CA ALA A 85 -13.88 -3.88 9.01
C ALA A 85 -12.56 -3.23 8.57
N ILE A 86 -11.58 -4.07 8.25
CA ILE A 86 -10.36 -3.71 7.53
C ILE A 86 -10.42 -4.38 6.16
N VAL A 87 -10.13 -3.61 5.12
CA VAL A 87 -10.11 -4.09 3.73
C VAL A 87 -8.69 -4.03 3.21
N PHE A 88 -8.19 -5.16 2.74
CA PHE A 88 -6.96 -5.28 1.97
C PHE A 88 -7.32 -5.36 0.49
N THR A 89 -6.72 -4.50 -0.32
CA THR A 89 -6.98 -4.39 -1.76
C THR A 89 -5.72 -3.95 -2.50
N GLY A 90 -5.75 -3.94 -3.83
CA GLY A 90 -4.59 -3.65 -4.66
C GLY A 90 -3.54 -4.75 -4.61
N GLY A 91 -2.50 -4.65 -5.43
CA GLY A 91 -1.53 -5.73 -5.64
C GLY A 91 -0.96 -6.35 -4.36
N ILE A 92 -0.51 -5.52 -3.39
CA ILE A 92 0.03 -6.00 -2.11
C ILE A 92 -1.09 -6.54 -1.22
N GLY A 93 -2.20 -5.81 -1.10
CA GLY A 93 -3.29 -6.21 -0.23
C GLY A 93 -3.95 -7.53 -0.64
N GLU A 94 -4.05 -7.78 -1.93
CA GLU A 94 -4.69 -8.96 -2.50
C GLU A 94 -3.79 -10.19 -2.51
N HIS A 95 -2.52 -10.05 -2.89
CA HIS A 95 -1.65 -11.18 -3.18
C HIS A 95 -0.65 -11.52 -2.09
N ASP A 96 -0.39 -10.62 -1.15
CA ASP A 96 0.63 -10.80 -0.12
C ASP A 96 0.03 -11.19 1.23
N ALA A 97 -0.15 -12.49 1.42
CA ALA A 97 -0.68 -13.06 2.66
C ALA A 97 0.24 -12.83 3.87
N ASP A 98 1.57 -12.82 3.67
CA ASP A 98 2.55 -12.61 4.72
C ASP A 98 2.46 -11.18 5.26
N SER A 99 2.41 -10.19 4.36
CA SER A 99 2.22 -8.80 4.78
C SER A 99 0.89 -8.59 5.51
N ARG A 100 -0.23 -9.14 5.04
CA ARG A 100 -1.50 -9.04 5.76
C ARG A 100 -1.40 -9.60 7.17
N ALA A 101 -0.77 -10.77 7.34
CA ALA A 101 -0.55 -11.38 8.64
C ALA A 101 0.33 -10.50 9.53
N LYS A 102 1.47 -9.99 9.03
CA LYS A 102 2.38 -9.11 9.77
C LYS A 102 1.75 -7.78 10.15
N ILE A 103 0.96 -7.18 9.27
CA ILE A 103 0.23 -5.94 9.55
C ILE A 103 -0.76 -6.15 10.70
N CYS A 104 -1.54 -7.22 10.68
CA CYS A 104 -2.55 -7.52 11.71
C CYS A 104 -1.97 -8.16 12.99
N HIS A 105 -0.70 -8.57 12.99
CA HIS A 105 -0.06 -9.19 14.14
C HIS A 105 -0.08 -8.28 15.38
N HIS A 106 -0.45 -8.80 16.54
CA HIS A 106 -0.62 -8.04 17.79
C HIS A 106 -1.68 -6.91 17.74
N MET A 107 -2.73 -7.09 16.93
CA MET A 107 -3.89 -6.18 16.93
C MET A 107 -5.13 -6.83 17.57
N ASP A 108 -4.98 -7.97 18.27
CA ASP A 108 -6.07 -8.72 18.92
C ASP A 108 -6.83 -7.88 19.94
N TRP A 109 -6.16 -6.99 20.63
CA TRP A 109 -6.76 -6.08 21.60
C TRP A 109 -7.72 -5.05 20.96
N LEU A 110 -7.56 -4.79 19.65
CA LEU A 110 -8.53 -4.02 18.84
C LEU A 110 -9.66 -4.90 18.28
N GLY A 111 -9.63 -6.20 18.53
CA GLY A 111 -10.56 -7.16 17.94
C GLY A 111 -10.21 -7.60 16.53
N ILE A 112 -9.02 -7.28 16.05
CA ILE A 112 -8.52 -7.62 14.71
C ILE A 112 -7.65 -8.88 14.83
N ARG A 113 -8.09 -9.95 14.16
CA ARG A 113 -7.33 -11.19 14.09
C ARG A 113 -7.61 -11.91 12.76
N VAL A 114 -6.55 -12.32 12.11
CA VAL A 114 -6.58 -12.99 10.80
C VAL A 114 -6.49 -14.50 10.99
N ASP A 115 -7.34 -15.23 10.28
CA ASP A 115 -7.28 -16.68 10.16
C ASP A 115 -6.15 -17.05 9.19
N THR A 116 -5.20 -17.85 9.65
CA THR A 116 -3.99 -18.19 8.89
C THR A 116 -4.30 -18.93 7.59
N ASP A 117 -5.22 -19.91 7.64
CA ASP A 117 -5.53 -20.74 6.49
C ASP A 117 -6.37 -19.97 5.45
N LYS A 118 -7.36 -19.21 5.91
CA LYS A 118 -8.14 -18.34 5.03
C LYS A 118 -7.26 -17.30 4.36
N ASN A 119 -6.35 -16.69 5.13
CA ASN A 119 -5.42 -15.69 4.62
C ASN A 119 -4.48 -16.25 3.56
N ALA A 120 -3.87 -17.40 3.80
CA ALA A 120 -2.95 -18.03 2.86
C ALA A 120 -3.64 -18.46 1.54
N ASN A 121 -4.93 -18.75 1.59
CA ASN A 121 -5.71 -19.20 0.44
C ASN A 121 -6.66 -18.13 -0.12
N ALA A 122 -6.58 -16.88 0.31
CA ALA A 122 -7.50 -15.83 -0.10
C ALA A 122 -7.55 -15.66 -1.62
N HIS A 123 -6.37 -15.56 -2.27
CA HIS A 123 -6.25 -15.38 -3.72
C HIS A 123 -6.70 -16.60 -4.56
N LYS A 124 -6.86 -17.80 -3.94
CA LYS A 124 -7.26 -19.02 -4.64
C LYS A 124 -8.77 -19.18 -4.74
N GLN A 125 -9.55 -18.35 -4.06
CA GLN A 125 -10.99 -18.55 -3.96
C GLN A 125 -11.77 -18.04 -5.16
N ASN A 126 -11.16 -17.35 -6.09
CA ASN A 126 -11.79 -16.76 -7.28
C ASN A 126 -13.10 -16.01 -6.95
N LYS A 127 -13.05 -15.16 -5.92
CA LYS A 127 -14.16 -14.36 -5.41
C LYS A 127 -13.70 -12.92 -5.27
N ASP A 128 -14.55 -11.99 -5.66
CA ASP A 128 -14.29 -10.55 -5.55
C ASP A 128 -14.07 -10.11 -4.09
N VAL A 129 -14.68 -10.80 -3.14
CA VAL A 129 -14.57 -10.54 -1.70
C VAL A 129 -14.29 -11.84 -0.94
N VAL A 130 -13.19 -11.86 -0.22
CA VAL A 130 -12.80 -13.00 0.63
C VAL A 130 -12.65 -12.53 2.07
N GLU A 131 -13.38 -13.15 2.98
CA GLU A 131 -13.24 -12.87 4.40
C GLU A 131 -12.18 -13.77 5.04
N ILE A 132 -11.16 -13.13 5.62
CA ILE A 132 -10.03 -13.79 6.28
C ILE A 132 -10.05 -13.60 7.81
N THR A 133 -11.18 -13.18 8.36
CA THR A 133 -11.39 -12.98 9.81
C THR A 133 -11.25 -14.30 10.56
N ALA A 134 -10.46 -14.30 11.64
CA ALA A 134 -10.37 -15.45 12.54
C ALA A 134 -11.64 -15.55 13.41
N TRP A 135 -11.94 -16.79 13.82
CA TRP A 135 -13.08 -17.04 14.69
C TRP A 135 -12.97 -16.24 16.00
N GLY A 136 -14.07 -15.58 16.39
CA GLY A 136 -14.15 -14.76 17.61
C GLY A 136 -13.51 -13.37 17.51
N ALA A 137 -12.95 -12.99 16.36
CA ALA A 137 -12.53 -11.60 16.14
C ALA A 137 -13.77 -10.70 15.99
N LYS A 138 -13.68 -9.46 16.49
CA LYS A 138 -14.78 -8.48 16.47
C LYS A 138 -14.80 -7.64 15.19
N VAL A 139 -13.62 -7.37 14.64
CA VAL A 139 -13.42 -6.60 13.42
C VAL A 139 -13.25 -7.55 12.25
N ARG A 140 -14.02 -7.35 11.20
CA ARG A 140 -13.90 -8.14 9.98
C ARG A 140 -12.64 -7.78 9.23
N THR A 141 -11.96 -8.77 8.69
CA THR A 141 -10.80 -8.55 7.80
C THR A 141 -11.11 -9.17 6.45
N LEU A 142 -11.14 -8.31 5.44
CA LEU A 142 -11.56 -8.65 4.09
C LEU A 142 -10.41 -8.46 3.11
N VAL A 143 -10.32 -9.32 2.11
CA VAL A 143 -9.51 -9.12 0.90
C VAL A 143 -10.49 -8.90 -0.24
N ILE A 144 -10.37 -7.77 -0.91
CA ILE A 144 -11.26 -7.37 -1.99
C ILE A 144 -10.44 -7.11 -3.25
N GLU A 145 -10.78 -7.77 -4.33
CA GLU A 145 -10.13 -7.58 -5.61
C GLU A 145 -10.47 -6.21 -6.20
N THR A 146 -9.45 -5.50 -6.64
CA THR A 146 -9.61 -4.19 -7.30
C THR A 146 -9.88 -4.41 -8.77
N ASN A 147 -10.94 -3.79 -9.29
CA ASN A 147 -11.24 -3.80 -10.71
C ASN A 147 -11.18 -2.36 -11.26
N GLU A 148 -9.96 -1.84 -11.39
CA GLU A 148 -9.72 -0.47 -11.86
C GLU A 148 -10.18 -0.29 -13.31
N GLU A 149 -10.00 -1.30 -14.16
CA GLU A 149 -10.41 -1.24 -15.56
C GLU A 149 -11.92 -1.09 -15.71
N LEU A 150 -12.70 -1.79 -14.89
CA LEU A 150 -14.15 -1.66 -14.86
C LEU A 150 -14.59 -0.26 -14.42
N MET A 151 -13.93 0.31 -13.42
CA MET A 151 -14.22 1.67 -12.95
C MET A 151 -13.90 2.69 -14.03
N ILE A 152 -12.74 2.60 -14.66
CA ILE A 152 -12.37 3.48 -15.80
C ILE A 152 -13.40 3.36 -16.93
N ALA A 153 -13.83 2.14 -17.25
CA ALA A 153 -14.83 1.92 -18.29
C ALA A 153 -16.19 2.53 -17.93
N ARG A 154 -16.62 2.44 -16.67
CA ARG A 154 -17.85 3.07 -16.16
C ARG A 154 -17.77 4.58 -16.21
N ASP A 155 -16.70 5.16 -15.70
CA ASP A 155 -16.48 6.62 -15.67
C ASP A 155 -16.39 7.17 -17.10
N THR A 156 -15.69 6.46 -18.00
CA THR A 156 -15.62 6.83 -19.43
C THR A 156 -17.00 6.85 -20.10
N LYS A 157 -17.87 5.89 -19.76
CA LYS A 157 -19.24 5.85 -20.27
C LYS A 157 -20.10 7.01 -19.77
N GLU A 158 -19.85 7.49 -18.56
CA GLU A 158 -20.59 8.62 -17.96
C GLU A 158 -20.11 9.99 -18.43
N VAL A 159 -18.90 10.09 -18.98
CA VAL A 159 -18.40 11.35 -19.56
C VAL A 159 -19.19 11.66 -20.84
N PRO A 160 -19.97 12.76 -20.88
CA PRO A 160 -20.69 13.14 -22.09
C PRO A 160 -19.68 13.45 -23.20
N VAL A 161 -19.65 12.62 -24.22
CA VAL A 161 -18.81 12.86 -25.39
C VAL A 161 -19.43 13.99 -26.17
N SER A 162 -18.97 15.22 -25.98
CA SER A 162 -19.27 16.35 -26.83
C SER A 162 -18.45 16.18 -28.12
N TYR A 163 -19.06 15.55 -29.14
CA TYR A 163 -18.46 15.52 -30.47
C TYR A 163 -18.49 16.93 -31.06
N THR A 164 -17.39 17.63 -30.97
CA THR A 164 -17.12 18.72 -31.91
C THR A 164 -16.77 18.10 -33.26
N HIS A 165 -17.73 18.05 -34.17
CA HIS A 165 -17.44 17.78 -35.57
C HIS A 165 -16.54 18.89 -36.09
N LEU A 166 -15.23 18.64 -36.13
CA LEU A 166 -14.34 19.37 -37.03
C LEU A 166 -14.67 18.92 -38.44
N THR A 167 -15.56 19.64 -39.08
CA THR A 167 -15.72 19.55 -40.56
C THR A 167 -14.43 20.04 -41.16
N LEU A 168 -13.65 19.12 -41.74
CA LEU A 168 -12.51 19.48 -42.57
C LEU A 168 -13.05 20.28 -43.75
N PRO A 169 -12.45 21.42 -44.13
CA PRO A 169 -12.84 22.13 -45.31
C PRO A 169 -12.57 21.24 -46.51
N THR A 170 -13.62 20.91 -47.28
CA THR A 170 -13.52 20.29 -48.58
C THR A 170 -13.05 21.34 -49.58
N ASN A 171 -11.82 21.20 -50.08
CA ASN A 171 -11.36 21.90 -51.29
C ASN A 171 -11.91 21.20 -52.51
#